data_05709a01ca21dd737a80a01da7ee4827
#
_entry.id   05709a01ca21dd737a80a01da7ee4827
#
_cell.length_a   1.000
_cell.length_b   1.000
_cell.length_c   1.000
_cell.angle_alpha   90.00
_cell.angle_beta   90.00
_cell.angle_gamma   90.00
#
_symmetry.space_group_name_H-M   'P 1'
#
loop_
_entity.id
_entity.type
_entity.pdbx_description
1 polymer ?
#
loop_
_entity_poly.entity_id
_entity_poly.type
_entity_poly.pdbx_seq_one_letter_code
_entity_poly.pdbx_strand_id
1 'polypeptide(L)'
;MIKKIIKLLIKIFLALAIVLELLVIFNNSKRPSGSPEYIIVPGARCKNNEPMLALKYRLDAAYEYYTIHGAVKIITTGAESQGETISEAMAAKNYLVSLGVDEADVITEEHSTNTIENLEYASDIAGKDKEYLIVSNGFHMFRIDLISRYLGIKHELYSAKTPQDILVKNYLQEVASIFYLAFKIVTGKV
;
A
#
# COMPACT_ATOMS: atom_id res chain seq x y z
N MET A 1 -27.19 1.72 32.88
CA MET A 1 -25.81 2.16 32.97
C MET A 1 -24.95 1.57 31.84
N ILE A 2 -24.85 0.27 31.70
CA ILE A 2 -24.04 -0.42 30.67
C ILE A 2 -24.36 0.03 29.22
N LYS A 3 -25.64 0.13 28.82
CA LYS A 3 -26.04 0.60 27.48
C LYS A 3 -25.57 2.04 27.16
N LYS A 4 -25.49 2.93 28.18
CA LYS A 4 -24.98 4.31 28.00
C LYS A 4 -23.47 4.30 27.80
N ILE A 5 -22.75 3.45 28.53
CA ILE A 5 -21.28 3.29 28.41
C ILE A 5 -20.94 2.72 27.03
N ILE A 6 -21.66 1.68 26.58
CA ILE A 6 -21.45 1.10 25.23
C ILE A 6 -21.69 2.15 24.14
N LYS A 7 -22.77 2.92 24.23
CA LYS A 7 -23.03 4.01 23.26
C LYS A 7 -21.95 5.08 23.27
N LEU A 8 -21.38 5.41 24.45
CA LEU A 8 -20.28 6.36 24.55
C LEU A 8 -19.02 5.82 23.90
N LEU A 9 -18.65 4.56 24.19
CA LEU A 9 -17.49 3.89 23.58
C LEU A 9 -17.60 3.82 22.07
N ILE A 10 -18.78 3.51 21.52
CA ILE A 10 -19.03 3.52 20.07
C ILE A 10 -18.82 4.93 19.49
N LYS A 11 -19.30 5.98 20.16
CA LYS A 11 -19.11 7.37 19.70
C LYS A 11 -17.65 7.78 19.71
N ILE A 12 -16.89 7.41 20.75
CA ILE A 12 -15.45 7.67 20.85
C ILE A 12 -14.71 6.92 19.74
N PHE A 13 -15.05 5.65 19.50
CA PHE A 13 -14.47 4.86 18.43
C PHE A 13 -14.72 5.49 17.04
N LEU A 14 -15.96 5.90 16.75
CA LEU A 14 -16.29 6.57 15.49
C LEU A 14 -15.57 7.92 15.35
N ALA A 15 -15.45 8.70 16.41
CA ALA A 15 -14.70 9.96 16.39
C ALA A 15 -13.21 9.73 16.12
N LEU A 16 -12.59 8.73 16.76
CA LEU A 16 -11.21 8.33 16.48
C LEU A 16 -11.02 7.85 15.05
N ALA A 17 -11.94 7.06 14.52
CA ALA A 17 -11.92 6.62 13.14
C ALA A 17 -11.95 7.81 12.16
N ILE A 18 -12.84 8.79 12.39
CA ILE A 18 -12.91 10.00 11.57
C ILE A 18 -11.63 10.82 11.65
N VAL A 19 -11.04 10.98 12.84
CA VAL A 19 -9.77 11.70 13.01
C VAL A 19 -8.64 10.99 12.26
N LEU A 20 -8.57 9.66 12.35
CA LEU A 20 -7.59 8.86 11.59
C LEU A 20 -7.77 9.04 10.08
N GLU A 21 -9.01 9.03 9.59
CA GLU A 21 -9.32 9.26 8.18
C GLU A 21 -8.88 10.66 7.72
N LEU A 22 -9.14 11.69 8.52
CA LEU A 22 -8.70 13.06 8.23
C LEU A 22 -7.16 13.17 8.21
N LEU A 23 -6.47 12.47 9.11
CA LEU A 23 -5.00 12.40 9.10
C LEU A 23 -4.46 11.69 7.85
N VAL A 24 -5.13 10.61 7.42
CA VAL A 24 -4.80 9.92 6.16
C VAL A 24 -4.96 10.87 4.97
N ILE A 25 -6.11 11.56 4.88
CA ILE A 25 -6.37 12.51 3.79
C ILE A 25 -5.37 13.67 3.79
N PHE A 26 -5.03 14.20 4.96
CA PHE A 26 -4.09 15.30 5.09
C PHE A 26 -2.64 14.90 4.72
N ASN A 27 -2.23 13.68 5.03
CA ASN A 27 -0.92 13.15 4.67
C ASN A 27 -0.77 12.82 3.18
N ASN A 28 -1.87 12.54 2.49
CA ASN A 28 -1.91 12.17 1.07
C ASN A 28 -1.60 13.31 0.10
N SER A 29 -1.54 14.56 0.57
CA SER A 29 -1.34 15.73 -0.29
C SER A 29 0.12 16.12 -0.49
N LYS A 30 1.06 15.42 0.13
CA LYS A 30 2.49 15.72 0.00
C LYS A 30 3.04 15.03 -1.24
N ARG A 31 3.64 15.81 -2.15
CA ARG A 31 4.48 15.25 -3.20
C ARG A 31 5.79 14.77 -2.58
N PRO A 32 6.35 13.63 -3.05
CA PRO A 32 7.67 13.19 -2.63
C PRO A 32 8.69 14.30 -2.84
N SER A 33 9.55 14.52 -1.87
CA SER A 33 10.59 15.57 -1.90
C SER A 33 11.99 14.98 -2.05
N GLY A 34 12.14 13.69 -1.80
CA GLY A 34 13.40 12.95 -1.90
C GLY A 34 13.70 12.44 -3.31
N SER A 35 14.78 11.71 -3.41
CA SER A 35 15.18 11.00 -4.63
C SER A 35 15.30 9.51 -4.31
N PRO A 36 14.17 8.81 -4.08
CA PRO A 36 14.16 7.39 -3.74
C PRO A 36 14.82 6.58 -4.86
N GLU A 37 15.59 5.57 -4.47
CA GLU A 37 16.21 4.64 -5.41
C GLU A 37 15.21 3.58 -5.90
N TYR A 38 14.18 3.32 -5.11
CA TYR A 38 13.18 2.28 -5.36
C TYR A 38 11.75 2.78 -5.13
N ILE A 39 10.86 2.35 -5.99
CA ILE A 39 9.41 2.46 -5.79
C ILE A 39 8.88 1.10 -5.33
N ILE A 40 8.15 1.04 -4.22
CA ILE A 40 7.38 -0.16 -3.83
C ILE A 40 5.92 0.06 -4.21
N VAL A 41 5.37 -0.86 -4.99
CA VAL A 41 3.94 -0.91 -5.30
C VAL A 41 3.35 -2.16 -4.64
N PRO A 42 2.73 -2.04 -3.45
CA PRO A 42 2.07 -3.16 -2.79
C PRO A 42 0.97 -3.75 -3.67
N GLY A 43 0.89 -5.07 -3.70
CA GLY A 43 -0.12 -5.80 -4.45
C GLY A 43 -1.56 -5.42 -4.07
N ALA A 44 -2.45 -5.68 -4.96
CA ALA A 44 -3.89 -5.61 -4.77
C ALA A 44 -4.56 -6.54 -5.78
N ARG A 45 -5.84 -6.85 -5.52
CA ARG A 45 -6.59 -7.85 -6.27
C ARG A 45 -6.41 -7.77 -7.78
N CYS A 46 -6.15 -8.92 -8.39
CA CYS A 46 -6.21 -9.17 -9.82
C CYS A 46 -7.50 -9.91 -10.20
N LYS A 47 -7.81 -9.94 -11.49
CA LYS A 47 -8.88 -10.76 -12.08
C LYS A 47 -8.50 -11.13 -13.50
N ASN A 48 -8.54 -12.42 -13.81
CA ASN A 48 -8.11 -12.97 -15.11
C ASN A 48 -6.66 -12.57 -15.44
N ASN A 49 -5.78 -12.65 -14.46
CA ASN A 49 -4.36 -12.25 -14.55
C ASN A 49 -4.11 -10.76 -14.88
N GLU A 50 -5.13 -9.92 -14.71
CA GLU A 50 -5.05 -8.48 -14.96
C GLU A 50 -5.22 -7.70 -13.65
N PRO A 51 -4.43 -6.64 -13.42
CA PRO A 51 -4.64 -5.75 -12.28
C PRO A 51 -6.04 -5.15 -12.29
N MET A 52 -6.78 -5.23 -11.17
CA MET A 52 -8.03 -4.49 -11.03
C MET A 52 -7.77 -2.99 -10.82
N LEU A 53 -8.82 -2.17 -10.94
CA LEU A 53 -8.72 -0.71 -11.01
C LEU A 53 -7.92 -0.07 -9.88
N ALA A 54 -8.00 -0.59 -8.64
CA ALA A 54 -7.22 -0.08 -7.53
C ALA A 54 -5.71 -0.28 -7.74
N LEU A 55 -5.31 -1.47 -8.21
CA LEU A 55 -3.91 -1.75 -8.54
C LEU A 55 -3.47 -0.96 -9.77
N LYS A 56 -4.28 -0.87 -10.82
CA LYS A 56 -3.97 -0.04 -12.00
C LYS A 56 -3.67 1.41 -11.61
N TYR A 57 -4.46 2.03 -10.75
CA TYR A 57 -4.17 3.40 -10.30
C TYR A 57 -2.86 3.54 -9.54
N ARG A 58 -2.44 2.53 -8.76
CA ARG A 58 -1.12 2.52 -8.13
C ARG A 58 -0.01 2.44 -9.18
N LEU A 59 -0.16 1.56 -10.15
CA LEU A 59 0.80 1.35 -11.22
C LEU A 59 0.90 2.59 -12.13
N ASP A 60 -0.22 3.23 -12.46
CA ASP A 60 -0.23 4.50 -13.21
C ASP A 60 0.53 5.60 -12.47
N ALA A 61 0.34 5.72 -11.16
CA ALA A 61 1.05 6.69 -10.34
C ALA A 61 2.56 6.37 -10.23
N ALA A 62 2.92 5.09 -10.12
CA ALA A 62 4.31 4.65 -10.13
C ALA A 62 4.96 4.93 -11.49
N TYR A 63 4.26 4.68 -12.58
CA TYR A 63 4.70 4.98 -13.94
C TYR A 63 4.89 6.49 -14.15
N GLU A 64 3.95 7.33 -13.69
CA GLU A 64 4.08 8.78 -13.74
C GLU A 64 5.37 9.25 -13.04
N TYR A 65 5.64 8.72 -11.84
CA TYR A 65 6.86 9.04 -11.11
C TYR A 65 8.12 8.57 -11.86
N TYR A 66 8.12 7.33 -12.36
CA TYR A 66 9.22 6.75 -13.13
C TYR A 66 9.56 7.59 -14.36
N THR A 67 8.56 8.04 -15.12
CA THR A 67 8.78 8.83 -16.34
C THR A 67 9.36 10.21 -16.08
N ILE A 68 9.05 10.81 -14.93
CA ILE A 68 9.53 12.13 -14.56
C ILE A 68 10.96 12.09 -13.98
N HIS A 69 11.27 11.08 -13.18
CA HIS A 69 12.51 11.05 -12.40
C HIS A 69 13.59 10.14 -13.00
N GLY A 70 13.23 9.17 -13.82
CA GLY A 70 14.15 8.20 -14.41
C GLY A 70 14.95 7.40 -13.38
N ALA A 71 15.77 6.46 -13.81
CA ALA A 71 16.78 5.75 -13.01
C ALA A 71 16.29 5.17 -11.65
N VAL A 72 14.98 4.99 -11.45
CA VAL A 72 14.36 4.41 -10.26
C VAL A 72 13.84 3.00 -10.58
N LYS A 73 14.12 2.02 -9.71
CA LYS A 73 13.58 0.67 -9.90
C LYS A 73 12.23 0.51 -9.21
N ILE A 74 11.34 -0.28 -9.80
CA ILE A 74 9.99 -0.53 -9.28
C ILE A 74 9.94 -1.96 -8.74
N ILE A 75 9.58 -2.13 -7.47
CA ILE A 75 9.33 -3.43 -6.86
C ILE A 75 7.81 -3.60 -6.76
N THR A 76 7.28 -4.54 -7.52
CA THR A 76 5.89 -4.96 -7.44
C THR A 76 5.77 -6.17 -6.53
N THR A 77 4.77 -6.21 -5.64
CA THR A 77 4.64 -7.27 -4.63
C THR A 77 3.28 -7.95 -4.70
N GLY A 78 3.20 -9.16 -4.18
CA GLY A 78 1.97 -9.92 -4.02
C GLY A 78 2.00 -11.28 -4.69
N ALA A 79 1.63 -12.32 -3.91
CA ALA A 79 1.52 -13.69 -4.37
C ALA A 79 0.35 -13.91 -5.34
N GLU A 80 0.23 -15.12 -5.84
CA GLU A 80 -0.91 -15.55 -6.65
C GLU A 80 -2.20 -15.55 -5.83
N SER A 81 -3.22 -14.86 -6.32
CA SER A 81 -4.56 -14.85 -5.74
C SER A 81 -5.38 -16.05 -6.22
N GLN A 82 -6.35 -16.48 -5.42
CA GLN A 82 -7.21 -17.62 -5.75
C GLN A 82 -7.91 -17.43 -7.11
N GLY A 83 -7.69 -18.37 -8.02
CA GLY A 83 -8.29 -18.38 -9.36
C GLY A 83 -7.47 -17.66 -10.43
N GLU A 84 -6.31 -17.12 -10.08
CA GLU A 84 -5.33 -16.57 -11.01
C GLU A 84 -4.25 -17.63 -11.32
N THR A 85 -3.45 -17.40 -12.35
CA THR A 85 -2.35 -18.31 -12.77
C THR A 85 -0.99 -17.61 -12.75
N ILE A 86 -0.96 -16.34 -12.38
CA ILE A 86 0.23 -15.55 -12.11
C ILE A 86 0.05 -14.75 -10.83
N SER A 87 1.15 -14.35 -10.23
CA SER A 87 1.15 -13.51 -9.04
C SER A 87 0.61 -12.09 -9.32
N GLU A 88 0.10 -11.41 -8.28
CA GLU A 88 -0.25 -9.99 -8.37
C GLU A 88 0.96 -9.16 -8.78
N ALA A 89 2.17 -9.51 -8.30
CA ALA A 89 3.42 -8.88 -8.66
C ALA A 89 3.74 -9.03 -10.15
N MET A 90 3.58 -10.22 -10.72
CA MET A 90 3.80 -10.46 -12.13
C MET A 90 2.77 -9.76 -13.02
N ALA A 91 1.49 -9.78 -12.64
CA ALA A 91 0.45 -9.03 -13.32
C ALA A 91 0.74 -7.52 -13.33
N ALA A 92 1.23 -6.99 -12.20
CA ALA A 92 1.65 -5.59 -12.09
C ALA A 92 2.86 -5.28 -12.98
N LYS A 93 3.89 -6.16 -13.01
CA LYS A 93 5.05 -6.02 -13.90
C LYS A 93 4.62 -5.98 -15.37
N ASN A 94 3.80 -6.93 -15.80
CA ASN A 94 3.30 -6.99 -17.17
C ASN A 94 2.59 -5.69 -17.57
N TYR A 95 1.79 -5.13 -16.66
CA TYR A 95 1.10 -3.87 -16.88
C TYR A 95 2.09 -2.69 -17.02
N LEU A 96 3.09 -2.56 -16.13
CA LEU A 96 4.11 -1.50 -16.21
C LEU A 96 4.92 -1.58 -17.51
N VAL A 97 5.34 -2.79 -17.90
CA VAL A 97 6.06 -3.00 -19.17
C VAL A 97 5.19 -2.62 -20.37
N SER A 98 3.89 -2.92 -20.33
CA SER A 98 2.95 -2.50 -21.37
C SER A 98 2.79 -0.98 -21.48
N LEU A 99 3.05 -0.23 -20.40
CA LEU A 99 3.10 1.24 -20.40
C LEU A 99 4.44 1.81 -20.90
N GLY A 100 5.47 0.97 -21.06
CA GLY A 100 6.79 1.37 -21.54
C GLY A 100 7.88 1.46 -20.47
N VAL A 101 7.65 0.93 -19.27
CA VAL A 101 8.73 0.75 -18.28
C VAL A 101 9.69 -0.33 -18.79
N ASP A 102 11.01 -0.11 -18.68
CA ASP A 102 11.98 -1.14 -19.00
C ASP A 102 11.79 -2.35 -18.08
N GLU A 103 11.73 -3.54 -18.66
CA GLU A 103 11.54 -4.77 -17.92
C GLU A 103 12.65 -5.00 -16.87
N ALA A 104 13.87 -4.54 -17.15
CA ALA A 104 15.01 -4.64 -16.26
C ALA A 104 14.89 -3.70 -15.02
N ASP A 105 14.00 -2.72 -15.07
CA ASP A 105 13.72 -1.81 -13.96
C ASP A 105 12.56 -2.29 -13.08
N VAL A 106 11.88 -3.41 -13.45
CA VAL A 106 10.78 -3.95 -12.65
C VAL A 106 11.18 -5.26 -11.99
N ILE A 107 11.25 -5.25 -10.67
CA ILE A 107 11.55 -6.41 -9.82
C ILE A 107 10.22 -6.93 -9.25
N THR A 108 9.99 -8.25 -9.31
CA THR A 108 8.80 -8.89 -8.71
C THR A 108 9.12 -9.54 -7.38
N GLU A 109 8.26 -9.34 -6.39
CA GLU A 109 8.21 -10.08 -5.14
C GLU A 109 6.88 -10.86 -5.13
N GLU A 110 6.92 -12.18 -5.22
CA GLU A 110 5.76 -13.03 -5.55
C GLU A 110 5.27 -13.90 -4.37
N HIS A 111 5.77 -13.66 -3.16
CA HIS A 111 5.49 -14.53 -2.01
C HIS A 111 4.59 -13.87 -0.97
N SER A 112 4.54 -12.55 -0.93
CA SER A 112 3.80 -11.79 0.08
C SER A 112 2.28 -11.97 -0.06
N THR A 113 1.61 -12.20 1.06
CA THR A 113 0.16 -12.45 1.14
C THR A 113 -0.61 -11.36 1.88
N ASN A 114 0.11 -10.41 2.47
CA ASN A 114 -0.46 -9.29 3.22
C ASN A 114 0.46 -8.06 3.16
N THR A 115 -0.04 -6.91 3.63
CA THR A 115 0.67 -5.64 3.51
C THR A 115 1.99 -5.59 4.29
N ILE A 116 2.11 -6.30 5.41
CA ILE A 116 3.36 -6.34 6.17
C ILE A 116 4.42 -7.05 5.34
N GLU A 117 4.09 -8.24 4.85
CA GLU A 117 4.98 -9.03 3.98
C GLU A 117 5.32 -8.30 2.69
N ASN A 118 4.37 -7.59 2.06
CA ASN A 118 4.62 -6.77 0.88
C ASN A 118 5.77 -5.77 1.09
N LEU A 119 5.77 -5.09 2.24
CA LEU A 119 6.79 -4.08 2.55
C LEU A 119 8.09 -4.69 3.05
N GLU A 120 7.99 -5.72 3.88
CA GLU A 120 9.14 -6.42 4.44
C GLU A 120 9.95 -7.08 3.33
N TYR A 121 9.32 -7.93 2.51
CA TYR A 121 10.02 -8.68 1.47
C TYR A 121 10.54 -7.75 0.35
N ALA A 122 9.79 -6.70 -0.01
CA ALA A 122 10.30 -5.69 -0.93
C ALA A 122 11.54 -4.98 -0.40
N SER A 123 11.56 -4.62 0.88
CA SER A 123 12.73 -3.97 1.49
C SER A 123 13.90 -4.93 1.69
N ASP A 124 13.65 -6.22 1.86
CA ASP A 124 14.72 -7.22 1.95
C ASP A 124 15.41 -7.46 0.59
N ILE A 125 14.68 -7.32 -0.53
CA ILE A 125 15.25 -7.44 -1.89
C ILE A 125 16.26 -6.34 -2.17
N ALA A 126 15.97 -5.09 -1.83
CA ALA A 126 16.80 -3.94 -2.19
C ALA A 126 17.70 -3.44 -1.04
N GLY A 127 17.39 -3.83 0.21
CA GLY A 127 18.13 -3.47 1.43
C GLY A 127 17.41 -2.42 2.27
N LYS A 128 17.32 -2.67 3.58
CA LYS A 128 16.59 -1.79 4.54
C LYS A 128 17.23 -0.41 4.75
N ASP A 129 18.45 -0.21 4.31
CA ASP A 129 19.17 1.06 4.35
C ASP A 129 18.78 2.04 3.22
N LYS A 130 18.09 1.54 2.21
CA LYS A 130 17.62 2.30 1.05
C LYS A 130 16.44 3.22 1.37
N GLU A 131 16.25 4.23 0.52
CA GLU A 131 15.08 5.11 0.56
C GLU A 131 14.05 4.66 -0.46
N TYR A 132 12.82 4.48 -0.01
CA TYR A 132 11.72 3.96 -0.79
C TYR A 132 10.62 4.99 -1.00
N LEU A 133 10.08 5.05 -2.22
CA LEU A 133 8.78 5.66 -2.48
C LEU A 133 7.72 4.56 -2.46
N ILE A 134 6.79 4.60 -1.53
CA ILE A 134 5.70 3.62 -1.48
C ILE A 134 4.46 4.22 -2.12
N VAL A 135 4.02 3.60 -3.22
CA VAL A 135 2.86 4.05 -4.01
C VAL A 135 1.65 3.19 -3.71
N SER A 136 0.58 3.78 -3.17
CA SER A 136 -0.66 3.06 -2.90
C SER A 136 -1.88 3.99 -2.93
N ASN A 137 -3.09 3.42 -2.80
CA ASN A 137 -4.31 4.23 -2.78
C ASN A 137 -4.44 5.02 -1.46
N GLY A 138 -5.08 6.19 -1.52
CA GLY A 138 -5.18 7.11 -0.40
C GLY A 138 -5.66 6.48 0.91
N PHE A 139 -6.69 5.63 0.86
CA PHE A 139 -7.22 4.96 2.06
C PHE A 139 -6.19 4.07 2.77
N HIS A 140 -5.18 3.58 2.06
CA HIS A 140 -4.19 2.61 2.56
C HIS A 140 -2.94 3.27 3.18
N MET A 141 -2.71 4.57 2.89
CA MET A 141 -1.47 5.27 3.21
C MET A 141 -1.11 5.28 4.69
N PHE A 142 -2.08 5.49 5.57
CA PHE A 142 -1.81 5.55 7.00
C PHE A 142 -1.30 4.20 7.55
N ARG A 143 -1.91 3.09 7.11
CA ARG A 143 -1.45 1.76 7.54
C ARG A 143 -0.08 1.41 6.97
N ILE A 144 0.19 1.80 5.74
CA ILE A 144 1.52 1.67 5.12
C ILE A 144 2.56 2.45 5.93
N ASP A 145 2.30 3.70 6.31
CA ASP A 145 3.21 4.51 7.12
C ASP A 145 3.51 3.83 8.48
N LEU A 146 2.47 3.33 9.17
CA LEU A 146 2.64 2.61 10.43
C LEU A 146 3.51 1.35 10.28
N ILE A 147 3.24 0.54 9.25
CA ILE A 147 4.00 -0.70 8.99
C ILE A 147 5.44 -0.35 8.63
N SER A 148 5.67 0.61 7.74
CA SER A 148 7.02 1.01 7.32
C SER A 148 7.85 1.51 8.50
N ARG A 149 7.28 2.32 9.39
CA ARG A 149 7.93 2.75 10.63
C ARG A 149 8.23 1.58 11.56
N TYR A 150 7.30 0.65 11.71
CA TYR A 150 7.50 -0.55 12.53
C TYR A 150 8.65 -1.42 12.00
N LEU A 151 8.74 -1.58 10.67
CA LEU A 151 9.81 -2.35 10.01
C LEU A 151 11.13 -1.58 9.90
N GLY A 152 11.18 -0.29 10.27
CA GLY A 152 12.36 0.54 10.14
C GLY A 152 12.72 0.93 8.71
N ILE A 153 11.74 0.90 7.79
CA ILE A 153 11.92 1.26 6.38
C ILE A 153 11.94 2.78 6.24
N LYS A 154 13.00 3.33 5.64
CA LYS A 154 13.08 4.74 5.25
C LYS A 154 12.18 4.96 4.03
N HIS A 155 11.13 5.76 4.17
CA HIS A 155 10.14 5.86 3.11
C HIS A 155 9.52 7.25 2.98
N GLU A 156 9.11 7.54 1.76
CA GLU A 156 8.13 8.56 1.41
C GLU A 156 6.88 7.88 0.84
N LEU A 157 5.76 8.58 0.89
CA LEU A 157 4.47 8.07 0.42
C LEU A 157 4.01 8.84 -0.81
N TYR A 158 3.50 8.13 -1.81
CA TYR A 158 2.87 8.73 -2.98
C TYR A 158 1.48 8.15 -3.19
N SER A 159 0.46 9.01 -3.04
CA SER A 159 -0.94 8.58 -3.07
C SER A 159 -1.46 8.47 -4.49
N ALA A 160 -1.86 7.26 -4.88
CA ALA A 160 -2.64 7.01 -6.08
C ALA A 160 -4.14 7.26 -5.85
N LYS A 161 -4.89 7.48 -6.92
CA LYS A 161 -6.35 7.61 -6.89
C LYS A 161 -7.00 6.37 -6.25
N THR A 162 -8.13 6.58 -5.60
CA THR A 162 -8.98 5.49 -5.11
C THR A 162 -10.21 5.37 -6.00
N PRO A 163 -10.56 4.16 -6.48
CA PRO A 163 -11.81 3.96 -7.22
C PRO A 163 -13.02 4.34 -6.37
N GLN A 164 -13.97 5.08 -6.96
CA GLN A 164 -15.10 5.65 -6.21
C GLN A 164 -16.09 4.58 -5.73
N ASP A 165 -16.27 3.52 -6.50
CA ASP A 165 -17.18 2.39 -6.21
C ASP A 165 -16.79 1.57 -4.98
N ILE A 166 -15.50 1.55 -4.63
CA ILE A 166 -14.98 0.83 -3.46
C ILE A 166 -14.57 1.74 -2.31
N LEU A 167 -14.67 3.07 -2.47
CA LEU A 167 -14.15 4.05 -1.54
C LEU A 167 -14.66 3.83 -0.12
N VAL A 168 -15.97 3.89 0.10
CA VAL A 168 -16.57 3.76 1.45
C VAL A 168 -16.25 2.41 2.08
N LYS A 169 -16.35 1.32 1.30
CA LYS A 169 -16.05 -0.04 1.78
C LYS A 169 -14.60 -0.14 2.23
N ASN A 170 -13.67 0.36 1.43
CA ASN A 170 -12.24 0.25 1.73
C ASN A 170 -11.85 1.08 2.94
N TYR A 171 -12.39 2.29 3.09
CA TYR A 171 -12.13 3.10 4.29
C TYR A 171 -12.62 2.40 5.56
N LEU A 172 -13.81 1.80 5.57
CA LEU A 172 -14.31 1.04 6.71
C LEU A 172 -13.45 -0.19 7.02
N GLN A 173 -13.01 -0.90 5.99
CA GLN A 173 -12.11 -2.05 6.15
C GLN A 173 -10.74 -1.63 6.67
N GLU A 174 -10.25 -0.47 6.24
CA GLU A 174 -8.96 0.06 6.66
C GLU A 174 -8.93 0.40 8.15
N VAL A 175 -10.00 1.01 8.66
CA VAL A 175 -10.15 1.26 10.11
C VAL A 175 -10.01 -0.04 10.91
N ALA A 176 -10.72 -1.10 10.50
CA ALA A 176 -10.62 -2.41 11.16
C ALA A 176 -9.20 -3.00 11.05
N SER A 177 -8.55 -2.85 9.90
CA SER A 177 -7.20 -3.33 9.65
C SER A 177 -6.15 -2.60 10.50
N ILE A 178 -6.31 -1.29 10.74
CA ILE A 178 -5.42 -0.50 11.61
C ILE A 178 -5.53 -0.99 13.06
N PHE A 179 -6.75 -1.23 13.55
CA PHE A 179 -6.93 -1.78 14.91
C PHE A 179 -6.33 -3.18 15.05
N TYR A 180 -6.50 -4.03 14.04
CA TYR A 180 -5.90 -5.36 14.02
C TYR A 180 -4.36 -5.29 14.00
N LEU A 181 -3.79 -4.39 13.20
CA LEU A 181 -2.35 -4.13 13.17
C LEU A 181 -1.84 -3.67 14.54
N ALA A 182 -2.49 -2.69 15.16
CA ALA A 182 -2.12 -2.20 16.49
C ALA A 182 -2.15 -3.34 17.54
N PHE A 183 -3.17 -4.20 17.50
CA PHE A 183 -3.25 -5.38 18.35
C PHE A 183 -2.09 -6.34 18.10
N LYS A 184 -1.73 -6.62 16.85
CA LYS A 184 -0.58 -7.49 16.50
C LYS A 184 0.73 -6.93 17.04
N ILE A 185 0.98 -5.63 16.83
CA ILE A 185 2.19 -4.93 17.32
C ILE A 185 2.29 -5.03 18.83
N VAL A 186 1.22 -4.70 19.58
CA VAL A 186 1.21 -4.74 21.05
C VAL A 186 1.41 -6.15 21.60
N THR A 187 0.91 -7.17 20.91
CA THR A 187 1.01 -8.58 21.32
C THR A 187 2.27 -9.29 20.81
N GLY A 188 3.12 -8.61 20.01
CA GLY A 188 4.31 -9.22 19.40
C GLY A 188 4.00 -10.33 18.40
N LYS A 189 2.86 -10.27 17.74
CA LYS A 189 2.39 -11.26 16.75
C LYS A 189 2.48 -10.77 15.29
N VAL A 190 3.27 -9.76 15.07
CA VAL A 190 3.55 -9.24 13.71
C VAL A 190 4.53 -10.16 13.03
#